data_a850307ff5f5cdb48492b574b6782158
#
_entry.id   a850307ff5f5cdb48492b574b6782158
#
_cell.length_a   1.000
_cell.length_b   1.000
_cell.length_c   1.000
_cell.angle_alpha   90.00
_cell.angle_beta   90.00
_cell.angle_gamma   90.00
#
_symmetry.space_group_name_H-M   'P 1'
#
loop_
_entity.id
_entity.type
_entity.pdbx_description
1 polymer ?
#
loop_
_entity_poly.entity_id
_entity_poly.type
_entity_poly.pdbx_seq_one_letter_code
_entity_poly.pdbx_strand_id
1 'polypeptide(L)'
;MRWLDGTVTVEDSVGSSISLGGDLLRTTFLPSITTVTLGLIRMRDRSLRLGPIPLITFGPPKMSSTSVSWPIEGGLLVASAGGRFTIESAGGHLRATLDGYRPMLPRAIYEATQLRLHHGLVRVQLLRLAGLPPSQAQPSPVSRAAATAIDAAVCAGLALVFARRHRVRVFTGIAIGYHLASWSTSGTTLGGRVMRQRVASIDGSRISLIQSTLRLAALPLSALRRYPAHDDIAATTVVKDTPV
;
A
#
# COMPACT_ATOMS: atom_id res chain seq x y z
N MET A 1 -14.68 10.84 4.30
CA MET A 1 -13.93 12.09 4.68
C MET A 1 -14.90 13.22 4.97
N ARG A 2 -14.65 13.99 6.04
CA ARG A 2 -15.44 15.19 6.46
C ARG A 2 -14.48 16.29 6.88
N TRP A 3 -14.79 17.54 6.49
CA TRP A 3 -14.09 18.74 6.95
C TRP A 3 -14.99 19.51 7.91
N LEU A 4 -14.42 19.98 9.02
CA LEU A 4 -15.10 20.84 10.01
C LEU A 4 -14.06 21.78 10.64
N ASP A 5 -14.27 23.09 10.56
CA ASP A 5 -13.43 24.13 11.20
C ASP A 5 -11.91 23.95 10.99
N GLY A 6 -11.51 23.67 9.75
CA GLY A 6 -10.10 23.45 9.38
C GLY A 6 -9.52 22.13 9.85
N THR A 7 -10.31 21.25 10.43
CA THR A 7 -9.93 19.87 10.75
C THR A 7 -10.53 18.89 9.75
N VAL A 8 -9.90 17.74 9.60
CA VAL A 8 -10.39 16.66 8.74
C VAL A 8 -10.58 15.38 9.54
N THR A 9 -11.67 14.68 9.24
CA THR A 9 -11.91 13.30 9.67
C THR A 9 -11.89 12.41 8.45
N VAL A 10 -11.05 11.36 8.51
CA VAL A 10 -10.85 10.37 7.45
C VAL A 10 -11.07 8.98 8.04
N GLU A 11 -11.76 8.11 7.30
CA GLU A 11 -12.01 6.74 7.71
C GLU A 11 -11.67 5.80 6.55
N ASP A 12 -10.93 4.72 6.87
CA ASP A 12 -10.61 3.61 6.00
C ASP A 12 -11.05 2.31 6.69
N SER A 13 -11.63 1.39 5.94
CA SER A 13 -12.08 0.10 6.47
C SER A 13 -11.86 -1.02 5.47
N VAL A 14 -11.52 -2.20 5.98
CA VAL A 14 -11.42 -3.45 5.20
C VAL A 14 -12.12 -4.58 5.97
N GLY A 15 -12.64 -5.56 5.23
CA GLY A 15 -13.11 -6.80 5.84
C GLY A 15 -11.96 -7.55 6.50
N SER A 16 -12.23 -8.25 7.60
CA SER A 16 -11.23 -9.06 8.32
C SER A 16 -11.81 -10.43 8.65
N SER A 17 -11.01 -11.46 8.43
CA SER A 17 -11.35 -12.84 8.85
C SER A 17 -10.94 -13.14 10.29
N ILE A 18 -10.22 -12.24 10.93
CA ILE A 18 -9.72 -12.40 12.30
C ILE A 18 -10.09 -11.18 13.15
N SER A 19 -10.29 -11.42 14.45
CA SER A 19 -10.45 -10.35 15.44
C SER A 19 -9.09 -10.07 16.10
N LEU A 20 -8.68 -8.80 16.12
CA LEU A 20 -7.40 -8.39 16.68
C LEU A 20 -7.61 -7.62 17.99
N GLY A 21 -6.86 -8.00 19.02
CA GLY A 21 -6.84 -7.28 20.28
C GLY A 21 -6.09 -5.93 20.19
N GLY A 22 -6.47 -4.97 21.03
CA GLY A 22 -5.87 -3.63 21.05
C GLY A 22 -4.35 -3.64 21.25
N ASP A 23 -3.80 -4.58 22.05
CA ASP A 23 -2.35 -4.69 22.23
C ASP A 23 -1.64 -5.13 20.95
N LEU A 24 -2.18 -6.10 20.23
CA LEU A 24 -1.63 -6.54 18.94
C LEU A 24 -1.71 -5.41 17.91
N LEU A 25 -2.82 -4.67 17.85
CA LEU A 25 -2.95 -3.50 16.98
C LEU A 25 -1.90 -2.44 17.30
N ARG A 26 -1.64 -2.19 18.60
CA ARG A 26 -0.62 -1.24 19.07
C ARG A 26 0.78 -1.63 18.62
N THR A 27 1.14 -2.90 18.77
CA THR A 27 2.50 -3.39 18.50
C THR A 27 2.77 -3.62 17.02
N THR A 28 1.72 -3.78 16.19
CA THR A 28 1.88 -4.14 14.78
C THR A 28 1.58 -3.01 13.82
N PHE A 29 0.51 -2.22 14.02
CA PHE A 29 0.00 -1.32 12.99
C PHE A 29 1.00 -0.22 12.62
N LEU A 30 1.31 0.71 13.53
CA LEU A 30 2.23 1.81 13.22
C LEU A 30 3.65 1.32 12.86
N PRO A 31 4.26 0.31 13.53
CA PRO A 31 5.55 -0.22 13.13
C PRO A 31 5.56 -0.85 11.73
N SER A 32 4.44 -1.42 11.25
CA SER A 32 4.35 -2.03 9.93
C SER A 32 4.59 -1.05 8.77
N ILE A 33 4.44 0.26 9.01
CA ILE A 33 4.75 1.30 8.02
C ILE A 33 6.18 1.18 7.48
N THR A 34 7.12 0.77 8.34
CA THR A 34 8.52 0.57 7.95
C THR A 34 8.65 -0.50 6.88
N THR A 35 7.91 -1.60 7.02
CA THR A 35 7.90 -2.67 6.02
C THR A 35 7.18 -2.23 4.74
N VAL A 36 6.00 -1.63 4.87
CA VAL A 36 5.19 -1.17 3.74
C VAL A 36 5.93 -0.12 2.91
N THR A 37 6.66 0.78 3.55
CA THR A 37 7.43 1.82 2.85
C THR A 37 8.89 1.44 2.56
N LEU A 38 9.24 0.15 2.67
CA LEU A 38 10.60 -0.36 2.44
C LEU A 38 11.67 0.36 3.26
N GLY A 39 11.32 0.78 4.48
CA GLY A 39 12.21 1.50 5.39
C GLY A 39 12.30 3.02 5.15
N LEU A 40 11.57 3.55 4.16
CA LEU A 40 11.56 5.00 3.87
C LEU A 40 10.93 5.79 5.03
N ILE A 41 9.80 5.32 5.54
CA ILE A 41 9.16 5.86 6.75
C ILE A 41 9.37 4.85 7.88
N ARG A 42 9.82 5.35 9.03
CA ARG A 42 10.08 4.53 10.21
C ARG A 42 9.35 5.07 11.43
N MET A 43 8.85 4.15 12.26
CA MET A 43 8.34 4.50 13.57
C MET A 43 9.50 4.53 14.57
N ARG A 44 9.78 5.70 15.14
CA ARG A 44 10.80 5.90 16.17
C ARG A 44 10.36 6.98 17.15
N ASP A 45 10.57 6.76 18.45
CA ASP A 45 10.27 7.73 19.51
C ASP A 45 8.84 8.31 19.39
N ARG A 46 7.86 7.43 19.18
CA ARG A 46 6.44 7.77 18.92
C ARG A 46 6.20 8.66 17.70
N SER A 47 7.16 8.77 16.78
CA SER A 47 7.02 9.58 15.58
C SER A 47 7.18 8.72 14.33
N LEU A 48 6.34 8.97 13.33
CA LEU A 48 6.59 8.54 11.96
C LEU A 48 7.62 9.50 11.37
N ARG A 49 8.74 8.96 10.92
CA ARG A 49 9.89 9.76 10.45
C ARG A 49 10.29 9.40 9.03
N LEU A 50 10.63 10.41 8.25
CA LEU A 50 11.31 10.30 6.98
C LEU A 50 12.78 10.72 7.20
N GLY A 51 13.68 9.75 7.35
CA GLY A 51 15.04 10.03 7.82
C GLY A 51 15.03 10.74 9.20
N PRO A 52 15.65 11.92 9.34
CA PRO A 52 15.65 12.69 10.57
C PRO A 52 14.34 13.46 10.83
N ILE A 53 13.48 13.62 9.84
CA ILE A 53 12.31 14.51 9.87
C ILE A 53 11.11 13.81 10.50
N PRO A 54 10.55 14.30 11.63
CA PRO A 54 9.30 13.79 12.18
C PRO A 54 8.11 14.28 11.34
N LEU A 55 7.43 13.37 10.66
CA LEU A 55 6.25 13.68 9.87
C LEU A 55 5.02 13.86 10.74
N ILE A 56 4.78 12.91 11.64
CA ILE A 56 3.68 12.93 12.63
C ILE A 56 4.24 12.39 13.94
N THR A 57 4.01 13.10 15.04
CA THR A 57 4.35 12.68 16.40
C THR A 57 3.08 12.36 17.16
N PHE A 58 3.06 11.21 17.81
CA PHE A 58 1.94 10.72 18.57
C PHE A 58 2.19 10.79 20.07
N GLY A 59 1.13 11.04 20.83
CA GLY A 59 1.12 10.88 22.27
C GLY A 59 1.01 9.43 22.71
N PRO A 60 0.97 9.19 24.05
CA PRO A 60 0.78 7.86 24.61
C PRO A 60 -0.51 7.21 24.08
N PRO A 61 -0.48 5.92 23.67
CA PRO A 61 -1.67 5.26 23.18
C PRO A 61 -2.68 5.00 24.30
N LYS A 62 -3.96 5.16 23.97
CA LYS A 62 -5.08 4.66 24.79
C LYS A 62 -5.59 3.38 24.15
N MET A 63 -5.76 2.33 24.94
CA MET A 63 -6.16 0.99 24.46
C MET A 63 -7.48 0.55 25.04
N SER A 64 -8.22 -0.23 24.26
CA SER A 64 -9.33 -1.07 24.72
C SER A 64 -9.07 -2.53 24.33
N SER A 65 -10.02 -3.43 24.59
CA SER A 65 -9.92 -4.82 24.17
C SER A 65 -9.74 -5.01 22.66
N THR A 66 -10.34 -4.15 21.83
CA THR A 66 -10.38 -4.29 20.36
C THR A 66 -9.88 -3.06 19.61
N SER A 67 -9.39 -2.04 20.31
CA SER A 67 -8.94 -0.80 19.66
C SER A 67 -7.72 -0.21 20.33
N VAL A 68 -7.02 0.63 19.56
CA VAL A 68 -5.95 1.48 20.04
C VAL A 68 -6.06 2.85 19.40
N SER A 69 -5.82 3.89 20.18
CA SER A 69 -5.94 5.29 19.77
C SER A 69 -4.71 6.07 20.20
N TRP A 70 -4.13 6.82 19.27
CA TRP A 70 -2.97 7.70 19.49
C TRP A 70 -3.39 9.16 19.31
N PRO A 71 -3.27 10.02 20.33
CA PRO A 71 -3.40 11.47 20.13
C PRO A 71 -2.28 11.97 19.21
N ILE A 72 -2.55 12.97 18.39
CA ILE A 72 -1.56 13.60 17.53
C ILE A 72 -1.04 14.84 18.23
N GLU A 73 0.26 14.87 18.51
CA GLU A 73 0.92 15.94 19.25
C GLU A 73 1.62 16.96 18.33
N GLY A 74 1.98 16.57 17.10
CA GLY A 74 2.66 17.46 16.17
C GLY A 74 3.38 16.73 15.04
N GLY A 75 4.33 17.40 14.41
CA GLY A 75 5.13 16.90 13.28
C GLY A 75 5.01 17.79 12.05
N LEU A 76 5.86 17.56 11.05
CA LEU A 76 5.93 18.40 9.84
C LEU A 76 4.59 18.48 9.08
N LEU A 77 3.78 17.44 9.11
CA LEU A 77 2.51 17.38 8.39
C LEU A 77 1.31 17.91 9.20
N VAL A 78 1.54 18.32 10.45
CA VAL A 78 0.50 18.71 11.43
C VAL A 78 0.58 20.19 11.70
N ALA A 79 -0.49 20.93 11.41
CA ALA A 79 -0.55 22.38 11.70
C ALA A 79 -0.70 22.69 13.20
N SER A 80 -1.46 21.85 13.93
CA SER A 80 -1.60 21.96 15.40
C SER A 80 -1.97 20.62 16.01
N ALA A 81 -1.56 20.41 17.26
CA ALA A 81 -1.98 19.26 18.06
C ALA A 81 -3.50 19.19 18.23
N GLY A 82 -4.04 18.01 18.61
CA GLY A 82 -5.45 17.81 18.95
C GLY A 82 -6.17 16.75 18.15
N GLY A 83 -5.63 16.29 17.03
CA GLY A 83 -6.18 15.16 16.29
C GLY A 83 -5.92 13.82 16.96
N ARG A 84 -6.59 12.78 16.47
CA ARG A 84 -6.46 11.40 16.97
C ARG A 84 -6.45 10.41 15.83
N PHE A 85 -5.57 9.42 15.92
CA PHE A 85 -5.56 8.28 15.01
C PHE A 85 -5.97 7.03 15.78
N THR A 86 -7.02 6.34 15.32
CA THR A 86 -7.59 5.16 15.99
C THR A 86 -7.64 4.00 15.03
N ILE A 87 -7.27 2.81 15.50
CA ILE A 87 -7.48 1.53 14.81
C ILE A 87 -8.39 0.67 15.68
N GLU A 88 -9.39 0.07 15.03
CA GLU A 88 -10.40 -0.76 15.68
C GLU A 88 -10.61 -2.05 14.90
N SER A 89 -10.77 -3.16 15.64
CA SER A 89 -11.19 -4.47 15.11
C SER A 89 -12.57 -4.80 15.67
N ALA A 90 -13.62 -4.61 14.88
CA ALA A 90 -14.99 -4.82 15.30
C ALA A 90 -15.88 -5.29 14.13
N GLY A 91 -16.84 -6.17 14.41
CA GLY A 91 -17.87 -6.58 13.46
C GLY A 91 -17.34 -7.21 12.17
N GLY A 92 -16.22 -7.94 12.22
CA GLY A 92 -15.61 -8.53 11.02
C GLY A 92 -14.89 -7.53 10.12
N HIS A 93 -14.55 -6.35 10.65
CA HIS A 93 -13.82 -5.29 9.93
C HIS A 93 -12.65 -4.76 10.76
N LEU A 94 -11.60 -4.37 10.06
CA LEU A 94 -10.56 -3.49 10.58
C LEU A 94 -10.80 -2.08 10.06
N ARG A 95 -10.87 -1.12 10.98
CA ARG A 95 -11.14 0.28 10.68
C ARG A 95 -10.02 1.15 11.20
N ALA A 96 -9.58 2.10 10.37
CA ALA A 96 -8.68 3.18 10.75
C ALA A 96 -9.40 4.51 10.65
N THR A 97 -9.37 5.30 11.72
CA THR A 97 -9.99 6.63 11.76
C THR A 97 -8.95 7.66 12.15
N LEU A 98 -8.78 8.67 11.31
CA LEU A 98 -8.06 9.89 11.62
C LEU A 98 -9.12 10.96 11.92
N ASP A 99 -9.24 11.38 13.16
CA ASP A 99 -10.26 12.29 13.62
C ASP A 99 -9.67 13.61 14.12
N GLY A 100 -10.34 14.74 13.77
CA GLY A 100 -9.93 16.08 14.21
C GLY A 100 -8.52 16.48 13.76
N TYR A 101 -7.97 15.85 12.72
CA TYR A 101 -6.64 16.14 12.21
C TYR A 101 -6.59 17.49 11.51
N ARG A 102 -5.58 18.30 11.85
CA ARG A 102 -5.36 19.60 11.22
C ARG A 102 -4.10 19.54 10.35
N PRO A 103 -4.26 19.40 9.01
CA PRO A 103 -3.12 19.30 8.11
C PRO A 103 -2.36 20.61 7.98
N MET A 104 -1.03 20.54 7.82
CA MET A 104 -0.18 21.70 7.53
C MET A 104 -0.43 22.25 6.11
N LEU A 105 -0.80 21.36 5.17
CA LEU A 105 -1.00 21.74 3.78
C LEU A 105 -2.38 22.38 3.56
N PRO A 106 -2.51 23.37 2.66
CA PRO A 106 -3.80 23.85 2.19
C PRO A 106 -4.68 22.70 1.69
N ARG A 107 -6.00 22.82 1.90
CA ARG A 107 -6.97 21.76 1.63
C ARG A 107 -6.80 21.08 0.26
N ALA A 108 -6.70 21.86 -0.81
CA ALA A 108 -6.58 21.31 -2.17
C ALA A 108 -5.30 20.47 -2.35
N ILE A 109 -4.17 20.94 -1.78
CA ILE A 109 -2.89 20.22 -1.83
C ILE A 109 -2.94 18.97 -0.95
N TYR A 110 -3.52 19.08 0.25
CA TYR A 110 -3.73 17.95 1.15
C TYR A 110 -4.54 16.84 0.46
N GLU A 111 -5.69 17.17 -0.13
CA GLU A 111 -6.57 16.22 -0.82
C GLU A 111 -5.88 15.56 -2.04
N ALA A 112 -5.11 16.34 -2.79
CA ALA A 112 -4.40 15.84 -3.98
C ALA A 112 -3.19 14.95 -3.64
N THR A 113 -2.57 15.10 -2.48
CA THR A 113 -1.30 14.47 -2.12
C THR A 113 -1.40 13.63 -0.84
N GLN A 114 -1.37 14.28 0.32
CA GLN A 114 -1.25 13.63 1.63
C GLN A 114 -2.43 12.68 1.90
N LEU A 115 -3.65 13.07 1.56
CA LEU A 115 -4.84 12.24 1.75
C LEU A 115 -4.78 10.97 0.91
N ARG A 116 -4.38 11.05 -0.35
CA ARG A 116 -4.24 9.89 -1.23
C ARG A 116 -3.17 8.91 -0.74
N LEU A 117 -2.05 9.44 -0.27
CA LEU A 117 -1.00 8.63 0.36
C LEU A 117 -1.49 7.97 1.65
N HIS A 118 -2.22 8.72 2.49
CA HIS A 118 -2.82 8.20 3.73
C HIS A 118 -3.75 7.02 3.42
N HIS A 119 -4.77 7.22 2.59
CA HIS A 119 -5.69 6.16 2.19
C HIS A 119 -4.96 4.93 1.63
N GLY A 120 -4.00 5.13 0.74
CA GLY A 120 -3.29 4.02 0.12
C GLY A 120 -2.44 3.24 1.11
N LEU A 121 -1.66 3.92 1.95
CA LEU A 121 -0.78 3.27 2.93
C LEU A 121 -1.58 2.61 4.06
N VAL A 122 -2.57 3.30 4.61
CA VAL A 122 -3.45 2.76 5.65
C VAL A 122 -4.20 1.54 5.13
N ARG A 123 -4.79 1.61 3.93
CA ARG A 123 -5.46 0.45 3.34
C ARG A 123 -4.54 -0.76 3.19
N VAL A 124 -3.31 -0.58 2.69
CA VAL A 124 -2.33 -1.68 2.58
C VAL A 124 -2.02 -2.27 3.95
N GLN A 125 -1.83 -1.44 4.98
CA GLN A 125 -1.57 -1.91 6.34
C GLN A 125 -2.77 -2.70 6.91
N LEU A 126 -4.01 -2.20 6.73
CA LEU A 126 -5.22 -2.89 7.16
C LEU A 126 -5.37 -4.23 6.46
N LEU A 127 -5.18 -4.29 5.13
CA LEU A 127 -5.28 -5.54 4.35
C LEU A 127 -4.25 -6.58 4.80
N ARG A 128 -3.02 -6.18 5.12
CA ARG A 128 -1.99 -7.08 5.64
C ARG A 128 -2.34 -7.67 7.00
N LEU A 129 -3.07 -6.94 7.82
CA LEU A 129 -3.51 -7.38 9.15
C LEU A 129 -4.84 -8.14 9.12
N ALA A 130 -5.61 -8.02 8.06
CA ALA A 130 -6.97 -8.56 7.97
C ALA A 130 -7.04 -10.10 7.97
N GLY A 131 -5.92 -10.80 7.76
CA GLY A 131 -5.88 -12.27 7.74
C GLY A 131 -6.67 -12.90 6.60
N LEU A 132 -6.98 -12.12 5.54
CA LEU A 132 -7.77 -12.59 4.42
C LEU A 132 -7.01 -13.66 3.62
N PRO A 133 -7.62 -14.83 3.35
CA PRO A 133 -7.07 -15.78 2.39
C PRO A 133 -7.16 -15.19 0.97
N PRO A 134 -6.32 -15.64 0.02
CA PRO A 134 -6.46 -15.25 -1.37
C PRO A 134 -7.87 -15.54 -1.88
N SER A 135 -8.57 -14.50 -2.36
CA SER A 135 -9.98 -14.57 -2.74
C SER A 135 -10.26 -15.42 -3.99
N GLN A 136 -9.23 -15.79 -4.74
CA GLN A 136 -9.33 -16.52 -6.01
C GLN A 136 -8.15 -17.50 -6.20
N ALA A 137 -8.34 -18.49 -7.10
CA ALA A 137 -7.31 -19.45 -7.43
C ALA A 137 -6.05 -18.77 -7.99
N GLN A 138 -4.90 -19.12 -7.45
CA GLN A 138 -3.62 -18.61 -7.92
C GLN A 138 -3.14 -19.38 -9.17
N PRO A 139 -2.51 -18.72 -10.14
CA PRO A 139 -1.86 -19.39 -11.26
C PRO A 139 -0.60 -20.13 -10.80
N SER A 140 -0.22 -21.16 -11.55
CA SER A 140 1.02 -21.91 -11.27
C SER A 140 2.26 -21.00 -11.40
N PRO A 141 3.36 -21.32 -10.71
CA PRO A 141 4.62 -20.57 -10.84
C PRO A 141 5.12 -20.50 -12.30
N VAL A 142 4.93 -21.57 -13.07
CA VAL A 142 5.31 -21.63 -14.48
C VAL A 142 4.49 -20.63 -15.30
N SER A 143 3.17 -20.56 -15.09
CA SER A 143 2.30 -19.60 -15.77
C SER A 143 2.69 -18.15 -15.42
N ARG A 144 3.03 -17.87 -14.17
CA ARG A 144 3.51 -16.55 -13.74
C ARG A 144 4.84 -16.18 -14.40
N ALA A 145 5.78 -17.13 -14.48
CA ALA A 145 7.06 -16.94 -15.14
C ALA A 145 6.88 -16.68 -16.66
N ALA A 146 6.00 -17.43 -17.32
CA ALA A 146 5.69 -17.22 -18.73
C ALA A 146 5.11 -15.83 -19.00
N ALA A 147 4.16 -15.35 -18.18
CA ALA A 147 3.64 -13.99 -18.28
C ALA A 147 4.75 -12.93 -18.13
N THR A 148 5.62 -13.10 -17.13
CA THR A 148 6.75 -12.20 -16.91
C THR A 148 7.72 -12.19 -18.09
N ALA A 149 7.98 -13.35 -18.69
CA ALA A 149 8.85 -13.46 -19.87
C ALA A 149 8.26 -12.72 -21.09
N ILE A 150 6.95 -12.83 -21.31
CA ILE A 150 6.24 -12.11 -22.37
C ILE A 150 6.34 -10.59 -22.12
N ASP A 151 6.08 -10.13 -20.90
CA ASP A 151 6.18 -8.71 -20.55
C ASP A 151 7.60 -8.17 -20.73
N ALA A 152 8.60 -8.94 -20.33
CA ALA A 152 10.01 -8.58 -20.53
C ALA A 152 10.37 -8.48 -22.02
N ALA A 153 9.89 -9.41 -22.84
CA ALA A 153 10.10 -9.39 -24.30
C ALA A 153 9.45 -8.15 -24.96
N VAL A 154 8.24 -7.78 -24.53
CA VAL A 154 7.57 -6.56 -25.00
C VAL A 154 8.36 -5.31 -24.62
N CYS A 155 8.79 -5.18 -23.37
CA CYS A 155 9.58 -4.04 -22.91
C CYS A 155 10.95 -3.97 -23.61
N ALA A 156 11.59 -5.12 -23.85
CA ALA A 156 12.86 -5.19 -24.57
C ALA A 156 12.69 -4.80 -26.05
N GLY A 157 11.65 -5.27 -26.72
CA GLY A 157 11.33 -4.90 -28.09
C GLY A 157 11.13 -3.37 -28.22
N LEU A 158 10.34 -2.77 -27.34
CA LEU A 158 10.16 -1.32 -27.30
C LEU A 158 11.48 -0.59 -27.03
N ALA A 159 12.29 -1.07 -26.10
CA ALA A 159 13.60 -0.45 -25.81
C ALA A 159 14.55 -0.54 -27.01
N LEU A 160 14.52 -1.61 -27.80
CA LEU A 160 15.32 -1.72 -29.02
C LEU A 160 14.90 -0.74 -30.12
N VAL A 161 13.59 -0.48 -30.23
CA VAL A 161 13.04 0.47 -31.22
C VAL A 161 13.36 1.91 -30.83
N PHE A 162 13.17 2.27 -29.54
CA PHE A 162 13.29 3.68 -29.12
C PHE A 162 14.67 4.08 -28.61
N ALA A 163 15.56 3.11 -28.27
CA ALA A 163 16.86 3.42 -27.70
C ALA A 163 18.02 3.10 -28.66
N ARG A 164 18.66 4.15 -29.19
CA ARG A 164 19.95 4.03 -29.88
C ARG A 164 21.14 3.90 -28.91
N ARG A 165 21.06 4.62 -27.78
CA ARG A 165 22.04 4.60 -26.68
C ARG A 165 21.31 4.35 -25.36
N HIS A 166 22.01 3.86 -24.33
CA HIS A 166 21.46 3.63 -22.99
C HIS A 166 20.27 2.65 -22.93
N ARG A 167 20.30 1.60 -23.75
CA ARG A 167 19.20 0.61 -23.87
C ARG A 167 18.69 0.09 -22.53
N VAL A 168 19.59 -0.17 -21.56
CA VAL A 168 19.21 -0.66 -20.21
C VAL A 168 18.36 0.37 -19.46
N ARG A 169 18.75 1.66 -19.49
CA ARG A 169 17.98 2.72 -18.83
C ARG A 169 16.61 2.90 -19.45
N VAL A 170 16.55 2.86 -20.79
CA VAL A 170 15.27 2.97 -21.52
C VAL A 170 14.39 1.75 -21.26
N PHE A 171 14.94 0.55 -21.28
CA PHE A 171 14.22 -0.68 -20.89
C PHE A 171 13.64 -0.57 -19.48
N THR A 172 14.46 -0.15 -18.51
CA THR A 172 14.01 0.01 -17.11
C THR A 172 12.88 1.02 -17.01
N GLY A 173 13.00 2.19 -17.67
CA GLY A 173 11.95 3.21 -17.68
C GLY A 173 10.64 2.71 -18.32
N ILE A 174 10.74 2.02 -19.45
CA ILE A 174 9.59 1.40 -20.13
C ILE A 174 8.95 0.34 -19.23
N ALA A 175 9.75 -0.56 -18.64
CA ALA A 175 9.23 -1.62 -17.77
C ALA A 175 8.52 -1.05 -16.54
N ILE A 176 9.09 -0.02 -15.89
CA ILE A 176 8.44 0.69 -14.78
C ILE A 176 7.10 1.28 -15.21
N GLY A 177 7.10 2.12 -16.25
CA GLY A 177 5.89 2.78 -16.74
C GLY A 177 4.81 1.78 -17.19
N TYR A 178 5.23 0.76 -17.94
CA TYR A 178 4.36 -0.29 -18.43
C TYR A 178 3.65 -1.06 -17.30
N HIS A 179 4.40 -1.52 -16.28
CA HIS A 179 3.81 -2.25 -15.17
C HIS A 179 2.93 -1.36 -14.28
N LEU A 180 3.37 -0.14 -13.96
CA LEU A 180 2.55 0.79 -13.17
C LEU A 180 1.24 1.11 -13.88
N ALA A 181 1.29 1.47 -15.17
CA ALA A 181 0.09 1.77 -15.95
C ALA A 181 -0.83 0.55 -16.06
N SER A 182 -0.30 -0.62 -16.45
CA SER A 182 -1.08 -1.83 -16.65
C SER A 182 -1.76 -2.30 -15.36
N TRP A 183 -1.02 -2.37 -14.27
CA TRP A 183 -1.57 -2.82 -12.99
C TRP A 183 -2.58 -1.84 -12.40
N SER A 184 -2.32 -0.52 -12.42
CA SER A 184 -3.22 0.47 -11.81
C SER A 184 -4.50 0.71 -12.61
N THR A 185 -4.50 0.45 -13.93
CA THR A 185 -5.68 0.67 -14.80
C THR A 185 -6.53 -0.58 -15.00
N SER A 186 -5.91 -1.68 -15.41
CA SER A 186 -6.60 -2.92 -15.75
C SER A 186 -6.34 -4.10 -14.82
N GLY A 187 -5.33 -3.99 -13.94
CA GLY A 187 -4.86 -5.09 -13.10
C GLY A 187 -4.06 -6.14 -13.87
N THR A 188 -3.93 -6.02 -15.20
CA THR A 188 -3.27 -7.04 -16.02
C THR A 188 -2.30 -6.42 -17.03
N THR A 189 -1.20 -7.10 -17.29
CA THR A 189 -0.21 -6.82 -18.33
C THR A 189 -0.54 -7.61 -19.61
N LEU A 190 0.17 -7.38 -20.70
CA LEU A 190 0.02 -8.20 -21.91
C LEU A 190 0.31 -9.67 -21.64
N GLY A 191 1.42 -9.95 -20.94
CA GLY A 191 1.74 -11.32 -20.53
C GLY A 191 0.67 -11.91 -19.61
N GLY A 192 0.15 -11.11 -18.68
CA GLY A 192 -0.97 -11.50 -17.84
C GLY A 192 -2.21 -11.86 -18.64
N ARG A 193 -2.58 -11.06 -19.66
CA ARG A 193 -3.74 -11.35 -20.55
C ARG A 193 -3.56 -12.64 -21.32
N VAL A 194 -2.37 -12.85 -21.92
CA VAL A 194 -2.05 -14.08 -22.66
C VAL A 194 -2.15 -15.30 -21.75
N MET A 195 -1.66 -15.19 -20.54
CA MET A 195 -1.66 -16.29 -19.56
C MET A 195 -2.94 -16.33 -18.70
N ARG A 196 -3.97 -15.53 -19.02
CA ARG A 196 -5.24 -15.43 -18.29
C ARG A 196 -5.05 -15.25 -16.79
N GLN A 197 -4.27 -14.22 -16.43
CA GLN A 197 -4.02 -13.86 -15.04
C GLN A 197 -3.98 -12.35 -14.84
N ARG A 198 -4.36 -11.92 -13.65
CA ARG A 198 -4.34 -10.52 -13.24
C ARG A 198 -3.78 -10.35 -11.83
N VAL A 199 -3.28 -9.18 -11.53
CA VAL A 199 -2.93 -8.76 -10.18
C VAL A 199 -4.17 -8.15 -9.54
N ALA A 200 -4.51 -8.61 -8.35
CA ALA A 200 -5.60 -8.10 -7.55
C ALA A 200 -5.10 -7.75 -6.14
N SER A 201 -5.80 -6.90 -5.45
CA SER A 201 -5.64 -6.74 -4.01
C SER A 201 -6.06 -8.03 -3.30
N ILE A 202 -5.55 -8.31 -2.11
CA ILE A 202 -5.82 -9.56 -1.38
C ILE A 202 -7.32 -9.75 -1.08
N ASP A 203 -8.07 -8.65 -0.97
CA ASP A 203 -9.54 -8.65 -0.82
C ASP A 203 -10.31 -8.81 -2.14
N GLY A 204 -9.61 -9.07 -3.25
CA GLY A 204 -10.20 -9.24 -4.58
C GLY A 204 -10.48 -7.95 -5.34
N SER A 205 -10.36 -6.79 -4.72
CA SER A 205 -10.57 -5.49 -5.37
C SER A 205 -9.46 -5.16 -6.36
N ARG A 206 -9.69 -4.10 -7.16
CA ARG A 206 -8.65 -3.56 -8.05
C ARG A 206 -7.49 -2.99 -7.23
N ILE A 207 -6.27 -3.18 -7.71
CA ILE A 207 -5.11 -2.62 -7.06
C ILE A 207 -5.01 -1.11 -7.32
N SER A 208 -4.61 -0.39 -6.29
CA SER A 208 -4.35 1.05 -6.38
C SER A 208 -2.98 1.35 -6.99
N LEU A 209 -2.77 2.61 -7.42
CA LEU A 209 -1.45 3.06 -7.86
C LEU A 209 -0.39 2.89 -6.77
N ILE A 210 -0.74 3.11 -5.50
CA ILE A 210 0.16 2.91 -4.37
C ILE A 210 0.55 1.44 -4.23
N GLN A 211 -0.41 0.52 -4.30
CA GLN A 211 -0.13 -0.92 -4.30
C GLN A 211 0.76 -1.33 -5.48
N SER A 212 0.48 -0.80 -6.68
CA SER A 212 1.30 -1.06 -7.88
C SER A 212 2.74 -0.56 -7.70
N THR A 213 2.91 0.63 -7.12
CA THR A 213 4.23 1.21 -6.82
C THR A 213 4.99 0.39 -5.78
N LEU A 214 4.33 0.04 -4.67
CA LEU A 214 4.93 -0.79 -3.61
C LEU A 214 5.32 -2.18 -4.14
N ARG A 215 4.46 -2.79 -4.95
CA ARG A 215 4.71 -4.06 -5.61
C ARG A 215 5.97 -3.98 -6.48
N LEU A 216 6.05 -2.97 -7.34
CA LEU A 216 7.18 -2.78 -8.25
C LEU A 216 8.48 -2.51 -7.48
N ALA A 217 8.45 -1.64 -6.48
CA ALA A 217 9.60 -1.32 -5.65
C ALA A 217 10.11 -2.53 -4.83
N ALA A 218 9.21 -3.45 -4.47
CA ALA A 218 9.54 -4.65 -3.72
C ALA A 218 9.98 -5.85 -4.59
N LEU A 219 9.87 -5.78 -5.93
CA LEU A 219 10.29 -6.87 -6.82
C LEU A 219 11.74 -7.34 -6.59
N PRO A 220 12.74 -6.46 -6.43
CA PRO A 220 14.12 -6.88 -6.17
C PRO A 220 14.26 -7.70 -4.89
N LEU A 221 13.48 -7.38 -3.84
CA LEU A 221 13.49 -8.14 -2.58
C LEU A 221 12.98 -9.57 -2.77
N SER A 222 12.02 -9.78 -3.67
CA SER A 222 11.51 -11.12 -3.97
C SER A 222 12.54 -11.99 -4.67
N ALA A 223 13.34 -11.41 -5.57
CA ALA A 223 14.44 -12.09 -6.22
C ALA A 223 15.52 -12.53 -5.22
N LEU A 224 15.83 -11.69 -4.23
CA LEU A 224 16.83 -11.97 -3.20
C LEU A 224 16.34 -13.00 -2.15
N ARG A 225 15.05 -12.97 -1.78
CA ARG A 225 14.52 -13.77 -0.67
C ARG A 225 13.86 -15.09 -1.07
N ARG A 226 13.75 -15.41 -2.36
CA ARG A 226 13.00 -16.57 -2.89
C ARG A 226 11.55 -16.68 -2.36
N TYR A 227 10.98 -15.55 -1.93
CA TYR A 227 9.63 -15.42 -1.39
C TYR A 227 8.94 -14.24 -2.10
N PRO A 228 7.64 -14.30 -2.39
CA PRO A 228 6.92 -13.22 -3.10
C PRO A 228 6.71 -11.98 -2.20
N ALA A 229 7.81 -11.40 -1.71
CA ALA A 229 7.81 -10.25 -0.82
C ALA A 229 7.06 -9.05 -1.42
N HIS A 230 7.06 -8.91 -2.74
CA HIS A 230 6.32 -7.85 -3.44
C HIS A 230 4.80 -8.01 -3.30
N ASP A 231 4.28 -9.23 -3.27
CA ASP A 231 2.86 -9.51 -3.05
C ASP A 231 2.47 -9.19 -1.60
N ASP A 232 3.28 -9.65 -0.64
CA ASP A 232 3.04 -9.40 0.79
C ASP A 232 3.12 -7.90 1.14
N ILE A 233 4.18 -7.20 0.72
CA ILE A 233 4.37 -5.78 1.03
C ILE A 233 3.24 -4.92 0.47
N ALA A 234 2.78 -5.20 -0.75
CA ALA A 234 1.72 -4.46 -1.41
C ALA A 234 0.30 -4.95 -1.06
N ALA A 235 0.14 -5.99 -0.25
CA ALA A 235 -1.12 -6.68 0.01
C ALA A 235 -1.85 -7.05 -1.29
N THR A 236 -1.12 -7.68 -2.22
CA THR A 236 -1.61 -8.09 -3.55
C THR A 236 -1.43 -9.57 -3.76
N THR A 237 -2.11 -10.09 -4.76
CA THR A 237 -1.95 -11.48 -5.21
C THR A 237 -2.15 -11.56 -6.72
N VAL A 238 -1.53 -12.57 -7.35
CA VAL A 238 -1.83 -12.90 -8.75
C VAL A 238 -2.91 -13.96 -8.76
N VAL A 239 -3.99 -13.70 -9.47
CA VAL A 239 -5.15 -14.59 -9.59
C VAL A 239 -5.39 -14.99 -11.03
N LYS A 240 -6.06 -16.13 -11.24
CA LYS A 240 -6.53 -16.53 -12.57
C LYS A 240 -7.63 -15.58 -13.02
N ASP A 241 -7.53 -15.09 -14.23
CA ASP A 241 -8.59 -14.31 -14.88
C ASP A 241 -9.60 -15.30 -15.47
N THR A 242 -10.65 -15.59 -14.71
CA THR A 242 -11.74 -16.45 -15.19
C THR A 242 -12.63 -15.57 -16.07
N PRO A 243 -12.85 -15.91 -17.34
CA PRO A 243 -13.85 -15.20 -18.14
C PRO A 243 -15.20 -15.32 -17.44
N VAL A 244 -15.87 -14.18 -17.28
CA VAL A 244 -17.26 -14.08 -16.85
C VAL A 244 -18.16 -14.58 -17.96
#